data_9144074fb47b38de84cfca0179b278a5
#
_entry.id   9144074fb47b38de84cfca0179b278a5
#
_cell.length_a   1.000
_cell.length_b   1.000
_cell.length_c   1.000
_cell.angle_alpha   90.00
_cell.angle_beta   90.00
_cell.angle_gamma   90.00
#
_symmetry.space_group_name_H-M   'P 1'
#
loop_
_entity.id
_entity.type
_entity.pdbx_description
1 polymer ?
#
loop_
_entity_poly.entity_id
_entity_poly.type
_entity_poly.pdbx_seq_one_letter_code
_entity_poly.pdbx_strand_id
1 'polypeptide(L)'
;MRHRKIGRHLNRTSSHRKSMLQNMANSLIQYEIIKTTTIKAKELRRIIEPLITIAKNNNISNKRLIRSRINNKNNLIKLFKFIAPRFKNRLGGYTRIIKCGFRNGDKAPMSYIELMERKITNDKK
;
A
#
# COMPACT_ATOMS: atom_id res chain seq x y z
N MET A 1 -9.52 -10.03 -25.20
CA MET A 1 -8.09 -10.31 -24.92
C MET A 1 -7.43 -9.15 -24.18
N ARG A 2 -6.60 -9.48 -23.19
CA ARG A 2 -5.98 -8.48 -22.31
C ARG A 2 -4.60 -8.04 -22.80
N HIS A 3 -4.50 -7.51 -23.99
CA HIS A 3 -3.24 -6.97 -24.47
C HIS A 3 -2.87 -5.69 -23.69
N ARG A 4 -1.70 -5.67 -23.01
CA ARG A 4 -1.18 -4.55 -22.22
C ARG A 4 -2.06 -4.12 -21.04
N LYS A 5 -3.02 -4.95 -20.66
CA LYS A 5 -3.84 -4.70 -19.46
C LYS A 5 -3.23 -5.45 -18.29
N ILE A 6 -2.75 -4.71 -17.30
CA ILE A 6 -2.19 -5.25 -16.07
C ILE A 6 -3.15 -4.96 -14.92
N GLY A 7 -3.15 -5.86 -13.94
CA GLY A 7 -4.01 -5.74 -12.78
C GLY A 7 -5.21 -6.67 -12.83
N ARG A 8 -5.83 -6.83 -11.69
CA ARG A 8 -7.00 -7.68 -11.48
C ARG A 8 -8.24 -6.84 -11.27
N HIS A 9 -9.35 -7.26 -11.85
CA HIS A 9 -10.61 -6.53 -11.74
C HIS A 9 -11.26 -6.66 -10.37
N LEU A 10 -11.00 -7.73 -9.61
CA LEU A 10 -11.54 -7.97 -8.28
C LEU A 10 -13.07 -7.89 -8.21
N ASN A 11 -13.74 -8.28 -9.32
CA ASN A 11 -15.20 -8.24 -9.47
C ASN A 11 -15.82 -6.87 -9.18
N ARG A 12 -15.11 -5.78 -9.53
CA ARG A 12 -15.54 -4.40 -9.26
C ARG A 12 -15.39 -3.54 -10.50
N THR A 13 -16.20 -2.48 -10.57
CA THR A 13 -16.02 -1.43 -11.58
C THR A 13 -14.68 -0.74 -11.39
N SER A 14 -14.15 -0.10 -12.43
CA SER A 14 -12.85 0.58 -12.34
C SER A 14 -12.85 1.69 -11.29
N SER A 15 -13.92 2.47 -11.16
CA SER A 15 -14.01 3.52 -10.14
C SER A 15 -14.06 2.94 -8.72
N HIS A 16 -14.84 1.88 -8.51
CA HIS A 16 -14.93 1.20 -7.22
C HIS A 16 -13.60 0.56 -6.82
N ARG A 17 -12.94 -0.11 -7.78
CA ARG A 17 -11.63 -0.72 -7.57
C ARG A 17 -10.57 0.33 -7.20
N LYS A 18 -10.57 1.45 -7.90
CA LYS A 18 -9.65 2.56 -7.61
C LYS A 18 -9.86 3.10 -6.19
N SER A 19 -11.11 3.33 -5.79
CA SER A 19 -11.44 3.80 -4.44
C SER A 19 -11.02 2.80 -3.37
N MET A 20 -11.28 1.51 -3.59
CA MET A 20 -10.90 0.47 -2.66
C MET A 20 -9.39 0.43 -2.46
N LEU A 21 -8.62 0.45 -3.54
CA LEU A 21 -7.16 0.39 -3.47
C LEU A 21 -6.57 1.66 -2.86
N GLN A 22 -7.18 2.81 -3.12
CA GLN A 22 -6.79 4.07 -2.49
C GLN A 22 -7.00 4.01 -0.97
N ASN A 23 -8.14 3.51 -0.53
CA ASN A 23 -8.42 3.35 0.91
C ASN A 23 -7.46 2.36 1.56
N MET A 24 -7.14 1.27 0.88
CA MET A 24 -6.16 0.29 1.37
C MET A 24 -4.77 0.89 1.47
N ALA A 25 -4.35 1.69 0.49
CA ALA A 25 -3.07 2.39 0.52
C ALA A 25 -3.00 3.35 1.70
N ASN A 26 -4.06 4.10 1.96
CA ASN A 26 -4.15 4.97 3.13
C ASN A 26 -4.04 4.18 4.44
N SER A 27 -4.71 3.05 4.53
CA SER A 27 -4.64 2.19 5.71
C SER A 27 -3.24 1.63 5.93
N LEU A 28 -2.57 1.21 4.85
CA LEU A 28 -1.21 0.69 4.94
C LEU A 28 -0.23 1.77 5.40
N ILE A 29 -0.35 2.99 4.90
CA ILE A 29 0.49 4.10 5.35
C ILE A 29 0.23 4.41 6.82
N GLN A 30 -1.02 4.42 7.24
CA GLN A 30 -1.41 4.76 8.60
C GLN A 30 -0.95 3.71 9.62
N TYR A 31 -1.17 2.44 9.36
CA TYR A 31 -0.90 1.34 10.30
C TYR A 31 0.38 0.58 10.01
N GLU A 32 0.96 0.73 8.84
CA GLU A 32 2.18 0.07 8.34
C GLU A 32 2.06 -1.45 8.19
N ILE A 33 0.99 -2.05 8.67
CA ILE A 33 0.63 -3.45 8.43
C ILE A 33 -0.89 -3.57 8.41
N ILE A 34 -1.42 -4.27 7.40
CA ILE A 34 -2.85 -4.57 7.33
C ILE A 34 -3.05 -6.01 6.92
N LYS A 35 -4.21 -6.58 7.30
CA LYS A 35 -4.62 -7.93 6.92
C LYS A 35 -5.70 -7.82 5.85
N THR A 36 -5.51 -8.54 4.75
CA THR A 36 -6.46 -8.54 3.64
C THR A 36 -6.37 -9.85 2.87
N THR A 37 -7.20 -10.02 1.84
CA THR A 37 -7.05 -11.19 0.96
C THR A 37 -5.73 -11.10 0.21
N THR A 38 -5.14 -12.25 -0.10
CA THR A 38 -3.84 -12.32 -0.79
C THR A 38 -3.87 -11.61 -2.14
N ILE A 39 -4.98 -11.73 -2.87
CA ILE A 39 -5.14 -11.08 -4.17
C ILE A 39 -5.12 -9.56 -4.03
N LYS A 40 -5.85 -9.02 -3.06
CA LYS A 40 -5.87 -7.58 -2.79
C LYS A 40 -4.50 -7.07 -2.35
N ALA A 41 -3.80 -7.84 -1.52
CA ALA A 41 -2.45 -7.48 -1.09
C ALA A 41 -1.49 -7.36 -2.28
N LYS A 42 -1.55 -8.29 -3.24
CA LYS A 42 -0.72 -8.25 -4.44
C LYS A 42 -1.03 -7.04 -5.32
N GLU A 43 -2.30 -6.67 -5.45
CA GLU A 43 -2.68 -5.48 -6.21
C GLU A 43 -2.27 -4.20 -5.47
N LEU A 44 -2.41 -4.16 -4.15
CA LEU A 44 -1.99 -3.01 -3.35
C LEU A 44 -0.48 -2.76 -3.47
N ARG A 45 0.33 -3.82 -3.47
CA ARG A 45 1.78 -3.70 -3.67
C ARG A 45 2.12 -2.92 -4.93
N ARG A 46 1.43 -3.17 -6.02
CA ARG A 46 1.66 -2.51 -7.31
C ARG A 46 1.34 -1.01 -7.27
N ILE A 47 0.55 -0.58 -6.32
CA ILE A 47 0.17 0.82 -6.14
C ILE A 47 1.08 1.52 -5.13
N ILE A 48 1.35 0.89 -3.99
CA ILE A 48 2.06 1.53 -2.90
C ILE A 48 3.57 1.67 -3.17
N GLU A 49 4.18 0.70 -3.83
CA GLU A 49 5.63 0.75 -4.06
C GLU A 49 6.05 1.90 -4.97
N PRO A 50 5.38 2.18 -6.11
CA PRO A 50 5.68 3.38 -6.89
C PRO A 50 5.48 4.68 -6.11
N LEU A 51 4.48 4.74 -5.23
CA LEU A 51 4.26 5.92 -4.40
C LEU A 51 5.43 6.18 -3.46
N ILE A 52 5.98 5.13 -2.86
CA ILE A 52 7.14 5.26 -1.97
C ILE A 52 8.36 5.72 -2.78
N THR A 53 8.57 5.17 -3.97
CA THR A 53 9.68 5.58 -4.84
C THR A 53 9.58 7.07 -5.18
N ILE A 54 8.39 7.55 -5.55
CA ILE A 54 8.17 8.96 -5.85
C ILE A 54 8.40 9.82 -4.59
N ALA A 55 7.93 9.37 -3.43
CA ALA A 55 8.04 10.11 -2.18
C ALA A 55 9.48 10.27 -1.68
N LYS A 56 10.40 9.44 -2.15
CA LYS A 56 11.82 9.57 -1.79
C LYS A 56 12.42 10.89 -2.30
N ASN A 57 11.87 11.46 -3.34
CA ASN A 57 12.24 12.78 -3.84
C ASN A 57 11.21 13.80 -3.36
N ASN A 58 11.55 14.52 -2.30
CA ASN A 58 10.63 15.44 -1.64
C ASN A 58 10.63 16.80 -2.36
N ASN A 59 9.84 16.90 -3.43
CA ASN A 59 9.64 18.16 -4.14
C ASN A 59 8.13 18.44 -4.32
N ILE A 60 7.81 19.64 -4.77
CA ILE A 60 6.41 20.08 -4.89
C ILE A 60 5.64 19.24 -5.90
N SER A 61 6.26 18.92 -7.03
CA SER A 61 5.63 18.13 -8.09
C SER A 61 5.25 16.74 -7.59
N ASN A 62 6.16 16.08 -6.85
CA ASN A 62 5.92 14.75 -6.30
C ASN A 62 4.85 14.79 -5.21
N LYS A 63 4.84 15.82 -4.37
CA LYS A 63 3.79 15.99 -3.35
C LYS A 63 2.40 16.13 -3.99
N ARG A 64 2.29 16.91 -5.05
CA ARG A 64 1.03 17.08 -5.77
C ARG A 64 0.56 15.77 -6.42
N LEU A 65 1.48 15.04 -7.03
CA LEU A 65 1.18 13.76 -7.66
C LEU A 65 0.66 12.75 -6.65
N ILE A 66 1.35 12.59 -5.53
CA ILE A 66 0.95 11.63 -4.49
C ILE A 66 -0.35 12.07 -3.83
N ARG A 67 -0.54 13.37 -3.59
CA ARG A 67 -1.79 13.88 -3.03
C ARG A 67 -2.99 13.54 -3.89
N SER A 68 -2.85 13.56 -5.21
CA SER A 68 -3.92 13.18 -6.12
C SER A 68 -4.29 11.70 -6.01
N ARG A 69 -3.35 10.85 -5.59
CA ARG A 69 -3.55 9.40 -5.48
C ARG A 69 -3.98 8.96 -4.09
N ILE A 70 -3.51 9.60 -3.03
CA ILE A 70 -3.81 9.20 -1.65
C ILE A 70 -4.99 9.98 -1.07
N ASN A 71 -5.08 11.27 -1.35
CA ASN A 71 -6.14 12.16 -0.91
C ASN A 71 -6.36 12.20 0.62
N ASN A 72 -5.28 12.01 1.39
CA ASN A 72 -5.31 12.11 2.86
C ASN A 72 -4.08 12.87 3.32
N LYS A 73 -4.31 14.04 3.92
CA LYS A 73 -3.24 14.96 4.31
C LYS A 73 -2.30 14.36 5.36
N ASN A 74 -2.84 13.69 6.36
CA ASN A 74 -2.02 13.10 7.43
C ASN A 74 -1.14 11.97 6.90
N ASN A 75 -1.68 11.13 6.02
CA ASN A 75 -0.92 10.05 5.40
C ASN A 75 0.13 10.60 4.44
N LEU A 76 -0.18 11.68 3.73
CA LEU A 76 0.78 12.35 2.87
C LEU A 76 2.00 12.84 3.68
N ILE A 77 1.76 13.49 4.80
CA ILE A 77 2.80 13.98 5.70
C ILE A 77 3.63 12.80 6.23
N LYS A 78 2.97 11.75 6.68
CA LYS A 78 3.65 10.56 7.20
C LYS A 78 4.51 9.89 6.12
N LEU A 79 4.01 9.78 4.90
CA LEU A 79 4.74 9.17 3.80
C LEU A 79 6.04 9.92 3.50
N PHE A 80 5.97 11.25 3.36
CA PHE A 80 7.16 12.05 3.04
C PHE A 80 8.12 12.21 4.21
N LYS A 81 7.60 12.33 5.43
CA LYS A 81 8.40 12.68 6.60
C LYS A 81 9.01 11.45 7.28
N PHE A 82 8.28 10.33 7.34
CA PHE A 82 8.68 9.17 8.12
C PHE A 82 8.95 7.92 7.28
N ILE A 83 8.11 7.62 6.30
CA ILE A 83 8.22 6.35 5.54
C ILE A 83 9.29 6.45 4.46
N ALA A 84 9.23 7.46 3.61
CA ALA A 84 10.18 7.58 2.51
C ALA A 84 11.64 7.67 2.98
N PRO A 85 11.98 8.40 4.06
CA PRO A 85 13.36 8.41 4.55
C PRO A 85 13.89 7.05 5.01
N ARG A 86 13.02 6.15 5.50
CA ARG A 86 13.44 4.79 5.89
C ARG A 86 13.95 4.00 4.69
N PHE A 87 13.42 4.26 3.51
CA PHE A 87 13.73 3.48 2.30
C PHE A 87 14.71 4.19 1.38
N LYS A 88 15.37 5.23 1.86
CA LYS A 88 16.29 6.05 1.05
C LYS A 88 17.33 5.19 0.30
N ASN A 89 17.86 4.19 0.95
CA ASN A 89 18.89 3.32 0.38
C ASN A 89 18.34 2.05 -0.26
N ARG A 90 17.03 1.84 -0.22
CA ARG A 90 16.39 0.66 -0.80
C ARG A 90 15.81 1.02 -2.16
N LEU A 91 16.20 0.29 -3.20
CA LEU A 91 15.79 0.59 -4.58
C LEU A 91 14.37 0.10 -4.93
N GLY A 92 13.83 -0.80 -4.15
CA GLY A 92 12.49 -1.37 -4.35
C GLY A 92 12.20 -2.39 -3.28
N GLY A 93 11.08 -3.14 -3.41
CA GLY A 93 10.73 -4.16 -2.43
C GLY A 93 10.44 -3.58 -1.06
N TYR A 94 9.66 -2.50 -1.01
CA TYR A 94 9.35 -1.80 0.24
C TYR A 94 8.31 -2.51 1.09
N THR A 95 7.62 -3.49 0.52
CA THR A 95 6.54 -4.21 1.19
C THR A 95 6.82 -5.70 1.23
N ARG A 96 6.22 -6.37 2.22
CA ARG A 96 6.27 -7.83 2.33
C ARG A 96 4.86 -8.35 2.53
N ILE A 97 4.54 -9.43 1.81
CA ILE A 97 3.26 -10.12 1.92
C ILE A 97 3.50 -11.45 2.62
N ILE A 98 2.81 -11.67 3.74
CA ILE A 98 2.92 -12.88 4.56
C ILE A 98 1.57 -13.57 4.56
N LYS A 99 1.52 -14.78 4.02
CA LYS A 99 0.30 -15.60 4.03
C LYS A 99 -0.03 -16.00 5.46
N CYS A 100 -1.31 -15.86 5.85
CA CYS A 100 -1.75 -16.14 7.21
C CYS A 100 -2.97 -17.07 7.29
N GLY A 101 -3.21 -17.87 6.25
CA GLY A 101 -4.27 -18.87 6.26
C GLY A 101 -5.50 -18.46 5.45
N PHE A 102 -6.67 -18.87 5.92
CA PHE A 102 -7.92 -18.71 5.17
C PHE A 102 -8.96 -18.01 6.04
N ARG A 103 -9.81 -17.24 5.41
CA ARG A 103 -10.89 -16.54 6.10
C ARG A 103 -12.02 -17.51 6.42
N ASN A 104 -12.60 -17.40 7.62
CA ASN A 104 -13.79 -18.15 7.98
C ASN A 104 -14.96 -17.75 7.06
N GLY A 105 -15.75 -18.73 6.65
CA GLY A 105 -16.88 -18.52 5.77
C GLY A 105 -16.58 -18.91 4.33
N ASP A 106 -15.92 -18.04 3.56
CA ASP A 106 -15.65 -18.27 2.14
C ASP A 106 -14.28 -18.91 1.88
N LYS A 107 -13.48 -19.14 2.90
CA LYS A 107 -12.14 -19.72 2.82
C LYS A 107 -11.19 -18.98 1.87
N ALA A 108 -11.37 -17.67 1.70
CA ALA A 108 -10.47 -16.84 0.90
C ALA A 108 -9.07 -16.83 1.52
N PRO A 109 -7.99 -17.00 0.71
CA PRO A 109 -6.63 -16.88 1.23
C PRO A 109 -6.38 -15.47 1.78
N MET A 110 -5.88 -15.39 3.00
CA MET A 110 -5.59 -14.13 3.68
C MET A 110 -4.10 -13.93 3.83
N SER A 111 -3.69 -12.68 3.81
CA SER A 111 -2.29 -12.30 4.00
C SER A 111 -2.19 -10.99 4.76
N TYR A 112 -1.07 -10.82 5.46
CA TYR A 112 -0.64 -9.51 5.91
C TYR A 112 0.21 -8.87 4.82
N ILE A 113 -0.01 -7.60 4.55
CA ILE A 113 0.94 -6.77 3.81
C ILE A 113 1.50 -5.74 4.77
N GLU A 114 2.82 -5.65 4.84
CA GLU A 114 3.50 -4.73 5.75
C GLU A 114 4.59 -3.95 5.04
N LEU A 115 4.88 -2.76 5.55
CA LEU A 115 6.04 -2.00 5.11
C LEU A 115 7.28 -2.61 5.77
N MET A 116 8.33 -2.80 4.97
CA MET A 116 9.63 -3.22 5.48
C MET A 116 10.18 -2.13 6.41
N GLU A 117 11.02 -2.54 7.36
CA GLU A 117 11.64 -1.62 8.31
C GLU A 117 10.65 -0.78 9.13
N ARG A 118 9.41 -1.28 9.29
CA ARG A 118 8.44 -0.58 10.14
C ARG A 118 8.92 -0.59 11.59
N LYS A 119 8.67 0.53 12.26
CA LYS A 119 8.94 0.60 13.69
C LYS A 119 7.88 -0.21 14.43
N ILE A 120 8.32 -1.28 15.10
CA ILE A 120 7.46 -2.00 16.01
C ILE A 120 7.39 -1.15 17.28
N THR A 121 6.28 -0.45 17.46
CA THR A 121 6.01 0.18 18.74
C THR A 121 5.63 -0.93 19.72
N ASN A 122 6.53 -1.23 20.62
CA ASN A 122 6.21 -2.05 21.78
C ASN A 122 5.35 -1.19 22.71
N ASP A 123 4.09 -1.02 22.37
CA ASP A 123 3.12 -0.52 23.32
C ASP A 123 2.77 -1.67 24.27
N LYS A 124 3.70 -1.94 25.16
CA LYS A 124 3.42 -2.73 26.34
C LYS A 124 2.64 -1.86 27.30
N LYS A 125 1.37 -2.00 27.24
CA LYS A 125 0.53 -1.64 28.38
C LYS A 125 -0.07 -2.87 28.97
#